data_3e82a9885eec09e8a3483e61e74b8a92
#
_entry.id   3e82a9885eec09e8a3483e61e74b8a92
#
_cell.length_a   1.000
_cell.length_b   1.000
_cell.length_c   1.000
_cell.angle_alpha   90.00
_cell.angle_beta   90.00
_cell.angle_gamma   90.00
#
_symmetry.space_group_name_H-M   'P 1'
#
loop_
_entity.id
_entity.type
_entity.pdbx_description
1 polymer ?
#
loop_
_entity_poly.entity_id
_entity_poly.type
_entity_poly.pdbx_seq_one_letter_code
_entity_poly.pdbx_strand_id
1 'polypeptide(L)'
;MFIFSIGNRVILLLSGCLLLADCSGTNLANRPANNLYCDNFVLYEMCARDSNRDGIVDYTYFQESKKIFMYRDRLPRRIPAGFGVHRCAMPMEEDLIATTSRVFYIDESSSLFEKTDIRGAMMLKYMTKLPEVTACNMRAEQALADD
;
A
#
# COMPACT_ATOMS: atom_id res chain seq x y z
N MET A 1 -19.86 -16.88 -72.69
CA MET A 1 -19.03 -15.84 -72.03
C MET A 1 -19.64 -15.62 -70.66
N PHE A 2 -19.18 -16.45 -69.70
CA PHE A 2 -19.67 -16.40 -68.33
C PHE A 2 -18.53 -15.91 -67.46
N ILE A 3 -18.66 -14.69 -66.91
CA ILE A 3 -17.73 -14.16 -65.94
C ILE A 3 -18.32 -14.47 -64.56
N PHE A 4 -17.71 -15.43 -63.89
CA PHE A 4 -18.06 -15.76 -62.49
C PHE A 4 -17.51 -14.68 -61.57
N SER A 5 -18.38 -13.94 -60.98
CA SER A 5 -18.04 -13.07 -59.86
C SER A 5 -17.82 -13.91 -58.60
N ILE A 6 -16.58 -14.24 -58.29
CA ILE A 6 -16.15 -14.92 -57.06
C ILE A 6 -15.35 -13.87 -56.21
N GLY A 7 -15.99 -12.76 -55.91
CA GLY A 7 -15.30 -11.67 -55.21
C GLY A 7 -15.88 -11.27 -53.86
N ASN A 8 -17.11 -11.72 -53.50
CA ASN A 8 -17.83 -11.02 -52.42
C ASN A 8 -18.25 -11.88 -51.23
N ARG A 9 -17.78 -13.11 -51.10
CA ARG A 9 -18.13 -13.98 -49.98
C ARG A 9 -17.00 -14.34 -49.01
N VAL A 10 -15.78 -13.98 -49.30
CA VAL A 10 -14.59 -14.31 -48.50
C VAL A 10 -14.27 -13.18 -47.49
N ILE A 11 -14.72 -11.95 -47.74
CA ILE A 11 -14.42 -10.76 -46.88
C ILE A 11 -15.31 -10.71 -45.63
N LEU A 12 -16.47 -11.40 -45.60
CA LEU A 12 -17.38 -11.36 -44.44
C LEU A 12 -17.04 -12.34 -43.31
N LEU A 13 -16.13 -13.28 -43.53
CA LEU A 13 -15.71 -14.25 -42.50
C LEU A 13 -14.45 -13.82 -41.71
N LEU A 14 -13.72 -12.82 -42.17
CA LEU A 14 -12.54 -12.28 -41.46
C LEU A 14 -12.88 -11.14 -40.51
N SER A 15 -14.09 -10.57 -40.61
CA SER A 15 -14.52 -9.45 -39.73
C SER A 15 -15.11 -9.92 -38.39
N GLY A 16 -15.40 -11.21 -38.26
CA GLY A 16 -16.03 -11.77 -37.04
C GLY A 16 -15.09 -12.19 -35.94
N CYS A 17 -13.79 -12.32 -36.20
CA CYS A 17 -12.81 -12.76 -35.20
C CYS A 17 -12.07 -11.63 -34.48
N LEU A 18 -12.28 -10.38 -34.84
CA LEU A 18 -11.56 -9.24 -34.24
C LEU A 18 -12.28 -8.60 -33.05
N LEU A 19 -13.48 -9.10 -32.66
CA LEU A 19 -14.27 -8.53 -31.54
C LEU A 19 -14.25 -9.39 -30.26
N LEU A 20 -13.42 -10.44 -30.18
CA LEU A 20 -13.31 -11.28 -28.98
C LEU A 20 -11.96 -11.15 -28.26
N ALA A 21 -11.15 -10.15 -28.59
CA ALA A 21 -9.84 -9.93 -27.97
C ALA A 21 -9.85 -8.89 -26.84
N ASP A 22 -11.02 -8.45 -26.35
CA ASP A 22 -11.14 -7.71 -25.11
C ASP A 22 -11.60 -8.61 -23.95
N CYS A 23 -11.00 -9.78 -23.82
CA CYS A 23 -10.74 -10.31 -22.51
C CYS A 23 -9.62 -9.47 -21.92
N SER A 24 -9.99 -8.36 -21.29
CA SER A 24 -9.15 -7.67 -20.31
C SER A 24 -8.76 -8.70 -19.27
N GLY A 25 -7.65 -9.40 -19.51
CA GLY A 25 -6.96 -10.12 -18.47
C GLY A 25 -6.64 -9.09 -17.39
N THR A 26 -7.50 -9.00 -16.37
CA THR A 26 -7.14 -8.33 -15.14
C THR A 26 -5.84 -9.00 -14.73
N ASN A 27 -4.74 -8.24 -14.83
CA ASN A 27 -3.43 -8.70 -14.44
C ASN A 27 -3.51 -9.10 -12.96
N LEU A 28 -3.72 -10.38 -12.69
CA LEU A 28 -3.66 -10.97 -11.35
C LEU A 28 -2.32 -10.70 -10.68
N ALA A 29 -1.27 -10.44 -11.49
CA ALA A 29 0.07 -10.11 -11.04
C ALA A 29 0.19 -8.76 -10.29
N ASN A 30 -0.84 -7.90 -10.32
CA ASN A 30 -0.80 -6.57 -9.71
C ASN A 30 -1.81 -6.41 -8.57
N ARG A 31 -2.29 -7.52 -8.02
CA ARG A 31 -3.21 -7.49 -6.89
C ARG A 31 -2.43 -7.61 -5.58
N PRO A 32 -2.74 -6.77 -4.57
CA PRO A 32 -2.08 -6.90 -3.28
C PRO A 32 -2.34 -8.29 -2.69
N ALA A 33 -1.29 -8.99 -2.27
CA ALA A 33 -1.35 -10.31 -1.64
C ALA A 33 -1.90 -10.19 -0.21
N ASN A 34 -1.58 -9.08 0.46
CA ASN A 34 -1.90 -8.83 1.86
C ASN A 34 -2.55 -7.45 2.03
N ASN A 35 -3.23 -7.23 3.13
CA ASN A 35 -3.75 -5.93 3.53
C ASN A 35 -3.30 -5.53 4.94
N LEU A 36 -2.42 -6.33 5.52
CA LEU A 36 -1.77 -6.11 6.81
C LEU A 36 -0.37 -6.66 6.75
N TYR A 37 0.59 -5.86 7.17
CA TYR A 37 1.98 -6.26 7.32
C TYR A 37 2.50 -5.75 8.65
N CYS A 38 3.13 -6.61 9.44
CA CYS A 38 3.76 -6.25 10.71
C CYS A 38 5.22 -6.71 10.70
N ASP A 39 6.11 -5.88 11.22
CA ASP A 39 7.53 -6.23 11.40
C ASP A 39 8.14 -5.43 12.56
N ASN A 40 9.23 -5.98 13.10
CA ASN A 40 10.02 -5.30 14.12
C ASN A 40 10.94 -4.25 13.49
N PHE A 41 10.66 -2.98 13.80
CA PHE A 41 11.50 -1.86 13.43
C PHE A 41 12.28 -1.38 14.67
N VAL A 42 13.50 -1.90 14.81
CA VAL A 42 14.48 -1.59 15.86
C VAL A 42 13.97 -1.86 17.29
N LEU A 43 12.99 -1.15 17.80
CA LEU A 43 12.51 -1.23 19.18
C LEU A 43 11.00 -1.55 19.30
N TYR A 44 10.26 -1.37 18.22
CA TYR A 44 8.79 -1.50 18.23
C TYR A 44 8.32 -2.35 17.07
N GLU A 45 7.35 -3.20 17.32
CA GLU A 45 6.59 -3.85 16.25
C GLU A 45 5.61 -2.84 15.64
N MET A 46 5.81 -2.59 14.35
CA MET A 46 4.97 -1.68 13.58
C MET A 46 4.17 -2.46 12.54
N CYS A 47 2.91 -2.09 12.40
CA CYS A 47 2.04 -2.65 11.38
C CYS A 47 1.61 -1.58 10.39
N ALA A 48 1.62 -1.93 9.11
CA ALA A 48 1.01 -1.18 8.00
C ALA A 48 -0.33 -1.81 7.63
N ARG A 49 -1.34 -0.99 7.45
CA ARG A 49 -2.70 -1.42 7.11
C ARG A 49 -3.20 -0.78 5.84
N ASP A 50 -3.72 -1.61 4.95
CA ASP A 50 -4.55 -1.26 3.80
C ASP A 50 -5.97 -1.72 4.10
N SER A 51 -6.86 -0.78 4.41
CA SER A 51 -8.22 -1.09 4.90
C SER A 51 -9.20 -1.36 3.77
N ASN A 52 -8.98 -0.77 2.61
CA ASN A 52 -9.85 -0.85 1.44
C ASN A 52 -9.35 -1.84 0.38
N ARG A 53 -8.15 -2.40 0.58
CA ARG A 53 -7.49 -3.35 -0.33
C ARG A 53 -7.20 -2.78 -1.72
N ASP A 54 -6.82 -1.50 -1.77
CA ASP A 54 -6.36 -0.85 -3.00
C ASP A 54 -4.84 -1.03 -3.25
N GLY A 55 -4.14 -1.69 -2.33
CA GLY A 55 -2.70 -1.92 -2.38
C GLY A 55 -1.89 -0.72 -1.89
N ILE A 56 -2.53 0.27 -1.30
CA ILE A 56 -1.90 1.47 -0.78
C ILE A 56 -2.12 1.53 0.73
N VAL A 57 -1.08 1.89 1.48
CA VAL A 57 -1.18 2.02 2.93
C VAL A 57 -2.15 3.12 3.33
N ASP A 58 -3.09 2.81 4.22
CA ASP A 58 -3.98 3.80 4.82
C ASP A 58 -3.41 4.40 6.09
N TYR A 59 -2.82 3.55 6.95
CA TYR A 59 -2.19 3.99 8.19
C TYR A 59 -1.21 2.94 8.71
N THR A 60 -0.33 3.40 9.58
CA THR A 60 0.58 2.56 10.36
C THR A 60 0.34 2.76 11.85
N TYR A 61 0.56 1.70 12.63
CA TYR A 61 0.33 1.70 14.06
C TYR A 61 1.34 0.83 14.79
N PHE A 62 1.56 1.10 16.06
CA PHE A 62 2.35 0.25 16.94
C PHE A 62 1.53 -0.93 17.42
N GLN A 63 2.04 -2.14 17.22
CA GLN A 63 1.30 -3.38 17.52
C GLN A 63 0.93 -3.50 19.00
N GLU A 64 1.81 -3.13 19.91
CA GLU A 64 1.58 -3.23 21.35
C GLU A 64 0.52 -2.25 21.85
N SER A 65 0.65 -0.98 21.49
CA SER A 65 -0.25 0.07 21.98
C SER A 65 -1.49 0.24 21.13
N LYS A 66 -1.56 -0.34 19.93
CA LYS A 66 -2.59 -0.13 18.91
C LYS A 66 -2.81 1.36 18.58
N LYS A 67 -1.75 2.18 18.73
CA LYS A 67 -1.82 3.62 18.42
C LYS A 67 -1.37 3.89 17.01
N ILE A 68 -2.26 4.47 16.21
CA ILE A 68 -1.97 4.97 14.86
C ILE A 68 -1.03 6.16 15.00
N PHE A 69 0.11 6.14 14.31
CA PHE A 69 1.10 7.21 14.37
C PHE A 69 1.39 7.86 13.01
N MET A 70 1.08 7.19 11.89
CA MET A 70 1.11 7.79 10.56
C MET A 70 -0.11 7.36 9.75
N TYR A 71 -0.57 8.22 8.86
CA TYR A 71 -1.76 7.96 8.03
C TYR A 71 -1.60 8.61 6.65
N ARG A 72 -2.25 8.01 5.65
CA ARG A 72 -2.36 8.59 4.31
C ARG A 72 -3.24 9.84 4.41
N ASP A 73 -3.51 10.66 3.67
CA ASP A 73 -4.34 11.86 3.57
C ASP A 73 -4.94 12.39 4.90
N ARG A 74 -5.62 11.54 5.67
CA ARG A 74 -6.31 11.87 6.93
C ARG A 74 -6.48 10.64 7.80
N LEU A 75 -6.65 10.87 9.09
CA LEU A 75 -7.00 9.81 10.02
C LEU A 75 -8.26 9.06 9.57
N PRO A 76 -8.31 7.72 9.73
CA PRO A 76 -9.48 6.93 9.40
C PRO A 76 -10.74 7.51 10.07
N ARG A 77 -11.83 7.66 9.33
CA ARG A 77 -13.11 8.15 9.88
C ARG A 77 -13.66 7.26 10.99
N ARG A 78 -13.35 5.97 10.94
CA ARG A 78 -13.67 4.99 11.97
C ARG A 78 -12.38 4.30 12.38
N ILE A 79 -11.96 4.59 13.59
CA ILE A 79 -10.85 3.91 14.22
C ILE A 79 -11.39 2.56 14.72
N PRO A 80 -10.73 1.42 14.39
CA PRO A 80 -11.16 0.12 14.87
C PRO A 80 -11.22 0.07 16.40
N ALA A 81 -12.12 -0.76 16.95
CA ALA A 81 -12.22 -0.93 18.39
C ALA A 81 -10.88 -1.38 18.98
N GLY A 82 -10.47 -0.78 20.09
CA GLY A 82 -9.17 -1.04 20.71
C GLY A 82 -8.00 -0.27 20.12
N PHE A 83 -8.20 0.51 19.06
CA PHE A 83 -7.16 1.38 18.51
C PHE A 83 -7.30 2.80 19.07
N GLY A 84 -6.19 3.50 19.14
CA GLY A 84 -6.13 4.92 19.46
C GLY A 84 -5.29 5.69 18.45
N VAL A 85 -5.20 6.99 18.64
CA VAL A 85 -4.31 7.86 17.86
C VAL A 85 -3.14 8.27 18.73
N HIS A 86 -1.92 8.13 18.19
CA HIS A 86 -0.75 8.62 18.90
C HIS A 86 -0.77 10.15 18.93
N ARG A 87 -0.36 10.75 20.05
CA ARG A 87 -0.36 12.23 20.20
C ARG A 87 0.46 12.96 19.14
N CYS A 88 1.47 12.28 18.58
CA CYS A 88 2.31 12.78 17.51
C CYS A 88 1.99 12.10 16.16
N ALA A 89 0.74 11.70 15.95
CA ALA A 89 0.33 11.13 14.66
C ALA A 89 0.43 12.19 13.57
N MET A 90 1.00 11.79 12.40
CA MET A 90 1.27 12.70 11.28
C MET A 90 0.85 12.09 9.95
N PRO A 91 0.58 12.90 8.93
CA PRO A 91 0.37 12.41 7.57
C PRO A 91 1.69 11.84 7.00
N MET A 92 1.57 10.79 6.20
CA MET A 92 2.67 10.24 5.42
C MET A 92 2.91 11.08 4.16
N GLU A 93 4.18 11.29 3.82
CA GLU A 93 4.59 11.84 2.54
C GLU A 93 4.44 10.78 1.42
N GLU A 94 4.32 11.22 0.18
CA GLU A 94 4.09 10.34 -0.98
C GLU A 94 5.15 9.23 -1.12
N ASP A 95 6.42 9.55 -0.90
CA ASP A 95 7.50 8.58 -0.98
C ASP A 95 7.45 7.53 0.15
N LEU A 96 6.98 7.92 1.33
CA LEU A 96 6.75 7.01 2.44
C LEU A 96 5.53 6.12 2.20
N ILE A 97 4.45 6.67 1.63
CA ILE A 97 3.29 5.90 1.18
C ILE A 97 3.71 4.87 0.14
N ALA A 98 4.43 5.29 -0.89
CA ALA A 98 4.88 4.41 -1.96
C ALA A 98 5.78 3.28 -1.44
N THR A 99 6.75 3.62 -0.56
CA THR A 99 7.67 2.63 0.03
C THR A 99 6.93 1.64 0.91
N THR A 100 6.05 2.13 1.80
CA THR A 100 5.29 1.28 2.74
C THR A 100 4.31 0.38 2.00
N SER A 101 3.67 0.86 0.94
CA SER A 101 2.69 0.08 0.18
C SER A 101 3.28 -1.16 -0.50
N ARG A 102 4.59 -1.19 -0.77
CA ARG A 102 5.26 -2.37 -1.35
C ARG A 102 5.08 -3.64 -0.52
N VAL A 103 4.89 -3.53 0.80
CA VAL A 103 4.73 -4.71 1.67
C VAL A 103 3.47 -5.50 1.40
N PHE A 104 2.44 -4.89 0.82
CA PHE A 104 1.20 -5.59 0.49
C PHE A 104 1.32 -6.51 -0.73
N TYR A 105 2.39 -6.39 -1.49
CA TYR A 105 2.69 -7.23 -2.65
C TYR A 105 3.68 -8.35 -2.35
N ILE A 106 4.18 -8.43 -1.10
CA ILE A 106 5.02 -9.54 -0.64
C ILE A 106 4.13 -10.75 -0.39
N ASP A 107 4.48 -11.89 -0.97
CA ASP A 107 3.83 -13.18 -0.75
C ASP A 107 4.85 -14.28 -0.45
N GLU A 108 4.38 -15.53 -0.43
CA GLU A 108 5.25 -16.69 -0.17
C GLU A 108 6.28 -16.92 -1.29
N SER A 109 5.97 -16.48 -2.52
CA SER A 109 6.85 -16.62 -3.68
C SER A 109 7.93 -15.54 -3.74
N SER A 110 7.75 -14.43 -3.02
CA SER A 110 8.71 -13.33 -2.97
C SER A 110 10.04 -13.78 -2.38
N SER A 111 11.14 -13.42 -3.04
CA SER A 111 12.48 -13.80 -2.61
C SER A 111 12.87 -13.18 -1.26
N LEU A 112 13.78 -13.80 -0.53
CA LEU A 112 14.32 -13.22 0.71
C LEU A 112 15.02 -11.89 0.45
N PHE A 113 15.64 -11.73 -0.70
CA PHE A 113 16.30 -10.49 -1.09
C PHE A 113 15.27 -9.34 -1.25
N GLU A 114 14.17 -9.59 -1.93
CA GLU A 114 13.10 -8.63 -2.12
C GLU A 114 12.45 -8.21 -0.78
N LYS A 115 12.17 -9.19 0.09
CA LYS A 115 11.65 -8.94 1.44
C LYS A 115 12.60 -8.05 2.24
N THR A 116 13.90 -8.34 2.19
CA THR A 116 14.93 -7.57 2.91
C THR A 116 15.10 -6.16 2.34
N ASP A 117 15.04 -6.01 1.01
CA ASP A 117 15.12 -4.70 0.34
C ASP A 117 13.96 -3.79 0.74
N ILE A 118 12.75 -4.30 0.67
CA ILE A 118 11.54 -3.55 1.07
C ILE A 118 11.60 -3.14 2.54
N ARG A 119 11.96 -4.08 3.42
CA ARG A 119 12.13 -3.81 4.85
C ARG A 119 13.19 -2.75 5.12
N GLY A 120 14.35 -2.85 4.47
CA GLY A 120 15.44 -1.87 4.61
C GLY A 120 15.04 -0.48 4.12
N ALA A 121 14.34 -0.40 2.99
CA ALA A 121 13.84 0.85 2.45
C ALA A 121 12.82 1.51 3.40
N MET A 122 11.88 0.74 3.94
CA MET A 122 10.94 1.22 4.94
C MET A 122 11.67 1.72 6.19
N MET A 123 12.56 0.90 6.74
CA MET A 123 13.32 1.26 7.95
C MET A 123 14.06 2.59 7.77
N LEU A 124 14.75 2.78 6.65
CA LEU A 124 15.46 4.03 6.37
C LEU A 124 14.49 5.23 6.35
N LYS A 125 13.35 5.10 5.68
CA LYS A 125 12.35 6.17 5.60
C LYS A 125 11.75 6.51 6.97
N TYR A 126 11.40 5.51 7.77
CA TYR A 126 10.85 5.74 9.11
C TYR A 126 11.89 6.36 10.05
N MET A 127 13.15 5.97 9.94
CA MET A 127 14.23 6.59 10.75
C MET A 127 14.41 8.08 10.44
N THR A 128 14.17 8.53 9.21
CA THR A 128 14.22 9.97 8.87
C THR A 128 13.14 10.79 9.58
N LYS A 129 12.06 10.14 10.04
CA LYS A 129 10.96 10.78 10.79
C LYS A 129 11.17 10.80 12.30
N LEU A 130 12.13 10.05 12.83
CA LEU A 130 12.40 10.00 14.28
C LEU A 130 12.64 11.36 14.92
N PRO A 131 13.42 12.29 14.32
CA PRO A 131 13.65 13.61 14.91
C PRO A 131 12.34 14.40 15.10
N GLU A 132 11.42 14.30 14.13
CA GLU A 132 10.13 14.98 14.17
C GLU A 132 9.22 14.41 15.26
N VAL A 133 9.15 13.08 15.38
CA VAL A 133 8.40 12.38 16.44
C VAL A 133 8.99 12.71 17.80
N THR A 134 10.31 12.71 17.94
CA THR A 134 11.01 13.04 19.19
C THR A 134 10.72 14.49 19.62
N ALA A 135 10.82 15.43 18.69
CA ALA A 135 10.50 16.84 18.98
C ALA A 135 9.03 17.04 19.40
N CYS A 136 8.11 16.31 18.78
CA CYS A 136 6.69 16.33 19.20
C CYS A 136 6.53 15.77 20.61
N ASN A 137 7.13 14.65 20.94
CA ASN A 137 7.05 14.05 22.27
C ASN A 137 7.60 14.97 23.36
N MET A 138 8.76 15.59 23.11
CA MET A 138 9.37 16.55 24.06
C MET A 138 8.46 17.75 24.32
N ARG A 139 7.88 18.34 23.27
CA ARG A 139 6.92 19.45 23.46
C ARG A 139 5.69 19.06 24.28
N ALA A 140 5.17 17.85 24.05
CA ALA A 140 4.03 17.36 24.79
C ALA A 140 4.35 17.05 26.26
N GLU A 141 5.58 16.66 26.58
CA GLU A 141 6.05 16.46 27.97
C GLU A 141 6.24 17.79 28.68
N GLN A 142 6.81 18.79 28.00
CA GLN A 142 6.95 20.14 28.57
C GLN A 142 5.57 20.75 28.90
N ALA A 143 4.60 20.65 28.01
CA ALA A 143 3.25 21.17 28.25
C ALA A 143 2.57 20.54 29.48
N LEU A 144 2.88 19.27 29.80
CA LEU A 144 2.36 18.60 31.00
C LEU A 144 3.10 18.97 32.28
N ALA A 145 4.32 19.50 32.18
CA ALA A 145 5.11 19.94 33.35
C ALA A 145 4.77 21.38 33.75
N ASP A 146 4.17 22.16 32.86
CA ASP A 146 3.79 23.58 33.10
C ASP A 146 2.38 23.74 33.63
N ASP A 147 1.57 22.64 33.70
CA ASP A 147 0.22 22.59 34.30
C ASP A 147 0.29 22.06 35.75
#